data_2061b75ad07b503b74b9529054a78420
#
_entry.id   2061b75ad07b503b74b9529054a78420
#
_cell.length_a   1.000
_cell.length_b   1.000
_cell.length_c   1.000
_cell.angle_alpha   90.00
_cell.angle_beta   90.00
_cell.angle_gamma   90.00
#
_symmetry.space_group_name_H-M   'P 1'
#
loop_
_entity.id
_entity.type
_entity.pdbx_description
1 polymer ?
#
loop_
_entity_poly.entity_id
_entity_poly.type
_entity_poly.pdbx_seq_one_letter_code
_entity_poly.pdbx_strand_id
1 'polypeptide(L)'
;MNIEYLTKNKKNIAYSANAGGTFTLVFLGGFMSDMMGSKATHLEDWAKKNHYGFLRFDYSGHGQSSGVFESCNISDWVADTYEIITEKTTGPII
;
A
#
# COMPACT_ATOMS: atom_id res chain seq x y z
N MET A 1 -5.42 3.26 12.36
CA MET A 1 -5.26 3.08 10.91
C MET A 1 -6.61 2.76 10.30
N ASN A 2 -6.93 3.41 9.19
CA ASN A 2 -8.20 3.22 8.52
C ASN A 2 -7.97 2.42 7.24
N ILE A 3 -8.44 1.17 7.22
CA ILE A 3 -8.24 0.29 6.08
C ILE A 3 -9.37 0.46 5.09
N GLU A 4 -9.01 0.75 3.84
CA GLU A 4 -9.95 0.87 2.73
C GLU A 4 -9.57 -0.12 1.64
N TYR A 5 -10.39 -0.24 0.62
CA TYR A 5 -10.16 -1.19 -0.46
C TYR A 5 -10.27 -0.50 -1.81
N LEU A 6 -9.27 -0.73 -2.67
CA LEU A 6 -9.37 -0.37 -4.08
C LEU A 6 -9.86 -1.59 -4.83
N THR A 7 -11.03 -1.48 -5.43
CA THR A 7 -11.63 -2.57 -6.20
C THR A 7 -11.41 -2.30 -7.68
N LYS A 8 -10.69 -3.18 -8.35
CA LYS A 8 -10.41 -3.05 -9.78
C LYS A 8 -10.17 -4.43 -10.38
N ASN A 9 -10.77 -4.71 -11.53
CA ASN A 9 -10.61 -5.99 -12.23
C ASN A 9 -10.89 -7.20 -11.32
N LYS A 10 -11.96 -7.11 -10.52
CA LYS A 10 -12.38 -8.15 -9.57
C LYS A 10 -11.38 -8.41 -8.45
N LYS A 11 -10.43 -7.51 -8.24
CA LYS A 11 -9.50 -7.56 -7.11
C LYS A 11 -9.89 -6.52 -6.08
N ASN A 12 -9.63 -6.82 -4.81
CA ASN A 12 -9.77 -5.88 -3.71
C ASN A 12 -8.41 -5.72 -3.05
N ILE A 13 -7.80 -4.57 -3.20
CA ILE A 13 -6.50 -4.28 -2.61
C ILE A 13 -6.71 -3.43 -1.35
N ALA A 14 -6.36 -4.00 -0.21
CA ALA A 14 -6.47 -3.31 1.08
C ALA A 14 -5.35 -2.28 1.21
N TYR A 15 -5.70 -1.08 1.63
CA TYR A 15 -4.71 -0.02 1.80
C TYR A 15 -5.11 0.94 2.91
N SER A 16 -4.13 1.72 3.36
CA SER A 16 -4.35 2.85 4.25
C SER A 16 -3.51 4.00 3.73
N ALA A 17 -4.14 5.14 3.53
CA ALA A 17 -3.48 6.33 2.99
C ALA A 17 -3.75 7.54 3.85
N ASN A 18 -2.71 8.33 4.07
CA ASN A 18 -2.82 9.63 4.75
C ASN A 18 -2.28 10.69 3.80
N ALA A 19 -3.09 11.70 3.53
CA ALA A 19 -2.66 12.82 2.71
C ALA A 19 -1.61 13.64 3.47
N GLY A 20 -0.69 14.22 2.74
CA GLY A 20 0.36 15.06 3.33
C GLY A 20 0.86 16.11 2.36
N GLY A 21 1.94 16.76 2.71
CA GLY A 21 2.43 17.93 2.00
C GLY A 21 3.15 17.64 0.69
N THR A 22 4.48 17.73 0.72
CA THR A 22 5.29 17.76 -0.50
C THR A 22 5.29 16.45 -1.30
N PHE A 23 5.35 15.31 -0.61
CA PHE A 23 5.38 14.02 -1.27
C PHE A 23 4.71 12.95 -0.43
N THR A 24 4.48 11.80 -1.04
CA THR A 24 3.92 10.64 -0.36
C THR A 24 4.98 9.56 -0.24
N LEU A 25 5.18 9.07 0.98
CA LEU A 25 6.06 7.92 1.24
C LEU A 25 5.22 6.66 1.00
N VAL A 26 5.69 5.80 0.12
CA VAL A 26 4.98 4.55 -0.20
C VAL A 26 5.75 3.37 0.40
N PHE A 27 5.06 2.60 1.23
CA PHE A 27 5.66 1.41 1.84
C PHE A 27 5.36 0.18 0.99
N LEU A 28 6.41 -0.44 0.47
CA LEU A 28 6.30 -1.70 -0.27
C LEU A 28 6.73 -2.84 0.65
N GLY A 29 5.77 -3.64 1.07
CA GLY A 29 6.01 -4.74 1.99
C GLY A 29 6.88 -5.83 1.38
N GLY A 30 7.41 -6.69 2.25
CA GLY A 30 8.20 -7.82 1.82
C GLY A 30 7.33 -9.00 1.37
N PHE A 31 7.99 -9.99 0.78
CA PHE A 31 7.37 -11.23 0.33
C PHE A 31 6.71 -11.95 1.52
N MET A 32 5.45 -12.35 1.35
CA MET A 32 4.67 -13.04 2.39
C MET A 32 4.43 -12.23 3.67
N SER A 33 4.62 -10.91 3.62
CA SER A 33 4.30 -10.06 4.76
C SER A 33 3.02 -9.27 4.51
N ASP A 34 2.69 -8.37 5.43
CA ASP A 34 1.53 -7.50 5.27
C ASP A 34 1.86 -6.06 5.69
N MET A 35 0.89 -5.17 5.50
CA MET A 35 1.08 -3.75 5.79
C MET A 35 0.97 -3.39 7.27
N MET A 36 0.68 -4.36 8.13
CA MET A 36 0.42 -4.12 9.55
C MET A 36 1.66 -4.15 10.43
N GLY A 37 2.83 -4.40 9.83
CA GLY A 37 4.06 -4.58 10.59
C GLY A 37 4.58 -3.30 11.23
N SER A 38 5.51 -3.46 12.17
CA SER A 38 6.05 -2.34 12.94
C SER A 38 6.86 -1.37 12.07
N LYS A 39 7.54 -1.86 11.05
CA LYS A 39 8.31 -1.00 10.15
C LYS A 39 7.39 0.00 9.44
N ALA A 40 6.26 -0.47 8.90
CA ALA A 40 5.30 0.40 8.24
C ALA A 40 4.72 1.41 9.23
N THR A 41 4.40 0.98 10.45
CA THR A 41 3.87 1.85 11.48
C THR A 41 4.86 2.94 11.88
N HIS A 42 6.13 2.59 12.06
CA HIS A 42 7.18 3.56 12.38
C HIS A 42 7.35 4.58 11.26
N LEU A 43 7.35 4.13 10.01
CA LEU A 43 7.49 5.03 8.87
C LEU A 43 6.29 5.96 8.74
N GLU A 44 5.10 5.46 9.00
CA GLU A 44 3.89 6.29 8.97
C GLU A 44 3.96 7.38 10.03
N ASP A 45 4.36 7.03 11.25
CA ASP A 45 4.50 8.01 12.33
C ASP A 45 5.52 9.08 11.96
N TRP A 46 6.64 8.68 11.37
CA TRP A 46 7.65 9.62 10.92
C TRP A 46 7.09 10.56 9.85
N ALA A 47 6.38 10.01 8.88
CA ALA A 47 5.80 10.81 7.81
C ALA A 47 4.79 11.84 8.36
N LYS A 48 3.94 11.43 9.29
CA LYS A 48 2.98 12.35 9.93
C LYS A 48 3.69 13.48 10.66
N LYS A 49 4.73 13.18 11.42
CA LYS A 49 5.49 14.18 12.16
C LYS A 49 6.15 15.20 11.24
N ASN A 50 6.51 14.79 10.05
CA ASN A 50 7.20 15.65 9.07
C ASN A 50 6.26 16.19 8.00
N HIS A 51 4.96 15.99 8.16
CA HIS A 51 3.91 16.51 7.26
C HIS A 51 4.01 15.96 5.85
N TYR A 52 4.41 14.68 5.71
CA TYR A 52 4.42 13.97 4.44
C TYR A 52 3.24 13.02 4.37
N GLY A 53 2.77 12.73 3.17
CA GLY A 53 1.77 11.69 2.96
C GLY A 53 2.35 10.31 3.15
N PHE A 54 1.51 9.32 3.40
CA PHE A 54 1.94 7.94 3.57
C PHE A 54 0.91 7.00 2.97
N LEU A 55 1.39 6.00 2.22
CA LEU A 55 0.57 4.95 1.65
C LEU A 55 1.17 3.59 2.01
N ARG A 56 0.36 2.70 2.56
CA ARG A 56 0.72 1.29 2.74
C ARG A 56 -0.43 0.43 2.24
N PHE A 57 -0.12 -0.75 1.75
CA PHE A 57 -1.11 -1.63 1.17
C PHE A 57 -0.63 -3.08 1.19
N ASP A 58 -1.57 -4.00 0.97
CA ASP A 58 -1.28 -5.42 0.85
C ASP A 58 -1.36 -5.82 -0.63
N TYR A 59 -0.34 -6.52 -1.13
CA TYR A 59 -0.40 -7.09 -2.47
C TYR A 59 -1.49 -8.15 -2.58
N SER A 60 -1.92 -8.48 -3.79
CA SER A 60 -2.83 -9.60 -4.01
C SER A 60 -2.31 -10.85 -3.29
N GLY A 61 -3.20 -11.58 -2.64
CA GLY A 61 -2.85 -12.80 -1.91
C GLY A 61 -2.10 -12.58 -0.60
N HIS A 62 -1.95 -11.31 -0.17
CA HIS A 62 -1.30 -10.97 1.10
C HIS A 62 -2.29 -10.25 2.03
N GLY A 63 -2.09 -10.42 3.32
CA GLY A 63 -2.83 -9.68 4.33
C GLY A 63 -4.34 -9.68 4.09
N GLN A 64 -4.92 -8.51 3.98
CA GLN A 64 -6.37 -8.33 3.82
C GLN A 64 -6.82 -8.12 2.38
N SER A 65 -5.90 -8.18 1.43
CA SER A 65 -6.24 -8.11 0.02
C SER A 65 -6.79 -9.43 -0.48
N SER A 66 -7.57 -9.40 -1.56
CA SER A 66 -8.13 -10.60 -2.15
C SER A 66 -7.08 -11.44 -2.87
N GLY A 67 -7.46 -12.64 -3.24
CA GLY A 67 -6.59 -13.56 -3.98
C GLY A 67 -5.98 -14.62 -3.08
N VAL A 68 -5.39 -15.63 -3.73
CA VAL A 68 -4.72 -16.74 -3.07
C VAL A 68 -3.23 -16.62 -3.37
N PHE A 69 -2.41 -16.57 -2.32
CA PHE A 69 -0.97 -16.34 -2.46
C PHE A 69 -0.32 -17.26 -3.50
N GLU A 70 -0.64 -18.55 -3.45
CA GLU A 70 -0.05 -19.55 -4.35
C GLU A 70 -0.43 -19.34 -5.82
N SER A 71 -1.49 -18.59 -6.07
CA SER A 71 -1.95 -18.29 -7.43
C SER A 71 -1.41 -16.97 -7.97
N CYS A 72 -0.65 -16.24 -7.16
CA CYS A 72 -0.10 -14.94 -7.54
C CYS A 72 1.38 -15.05 -7.88
N ASN A 73 1.87 -14.09 -8.65
CA ASN A 73 3.28 -14.00 -9.00
C ASN A 73 3.75 -12.54 -8.93
N ILE A 74 5.05 -12.34 -9.17
CA ILE A 74 5.64 -11.00 -9.08
C ILE A 74 4.97 -10.00 -10.03
N SER A 75 4.52 -10.44 -11.20
CA SER A 75 3.84 -9.56 -12.15
C SER A 75 2.52 -9.05 -11.58
N ASP A 76 1.81 -9.89 -10.83
CA ASP A 76 0.57 -9.47 -10.16
C ASP A 76 0.87 -8.40 -9.14
N TRP A 77 1.92 -8.57 -8.34
CA TRP A 77 2.27 -7.60 -7.29
C TRP A 77 2.80 -6.30 -7.86
N VAL A 78 3.51 -6.33 -8.97
CA VAL A 78 3.92 -5.12 -9.69
C VAL A 78 2.70 -4.38 -10.21
N ALA A 79 1.73 -5.08 -10.78
CA ALA A 79 0.49 -4.46 -11.27
C ALA A 79 -0.30 -3.84 -10.12
N ASP A 80 -0.42 -4.54 -8.99
CA ASP A 80 -1.09 -4.01 -7.79
C ASP A 80 -0.44 -2.71 -7.34
N THR A 81 0.89 -2.69 -7.30
CA THR A 81 1.65 -1.52 -6.87
C THR A 81 1.38 -0.33 -7.80
N TYR A 82 1.45 -0.56 -9.10
CA TYR A 82 1.20 0.48 -10.08
C TYR A 82 -0.22 1.05 -9.93
N GLU A 83 -1.21 0.18 -9.80
CA GLU A 83 -2.61 0.60 -9.67
C GLU A 83 -2.86 1.41 -8.41
N ILE A 84 -2.37 0.93 -7.26
CA ILE A 84 -2.63 1.62 -6.00
C ILE A 84 -1.93 2.99 -5.95
N ILE A 85 -0.71 3.08 -6.47
CA ILE A 85 0.01 4.34 -6.51
C ILE A 85 -0.71 5.32 -7.45
N THR A 86 -1.12 4.87 -8.63
CA THR A 86 -1.79 5.71 -9.61
C THR A 86 -3.12 6.23 -9.08
N GLU A 87 -3.89 5.39 -8.42
CA GLU A 87 -5.23 5.75 -7.95
C GLU A 87 -5.23 6.52 -6.63
N LYS A 88 -4.26 6.29 -5.76
CA LYS A 88 -4.33 6.76 -4.38
C LYS A 88 -3.24 7.75 -3.99
N THR A 89 -2.38 8.15 -4.92
CA THR A 89 -1.41 9.22 -4.66
C THR A 89 -1.49 10.28 -5.74
N THR A 90 -1.04 11.50 -5.39
CA THR A 90 -0.86 12.59 -6.33
C THR A 90 0.50 13.22 -6.03
N GLY A 91 1.18 13.68 -7.08
CA GLY A 91 2.48 14.32 -6.94
C GLY A 91 3.62 13.34 -6.69
N PRO A 92 4.76 13.85 -6.23
CA PRO A 92 5.96 13.01 -6.06
C PRO A 92 5.79 11.94 -5.00
N ILE A 93 6.44 10.80 -5.23
CA ILE A 93 6.46 9.69 -4.27
C ILE A 93 7.89 9.27 -3.97
N ILE A 94 8.07 8.70 -2.81
CA ILE A 94 9.32 8.07 -2.40
C ILE A 94 9.02 6.63 -1.99
#